data_0ecc56d0ad722433eb07d4e7462346bb
#
_entry.id   0ecc56d0ad722433eb07d4e7462346bb
#
_cell.length_a   1.000
_cell.length_b   1.000
_cell.length_c   1.000
_cell.angle_alpha   90.00
_cell.angle_beta   90.00
_cell.angle_gamma   90.00
#
_symmetry.space_group_name_H-M   'P 1'
#
loop_
_entity.id
_entity.type
_entity.pdbx_description
1 polymer ?
#
loop_
_entity_poly.entity_id
_entity_poly.type
_entity_poly.pdbx_seq_one_letter_code
_entity_poly.pdbx_strand_id
1 'polypeptide(L)'
;MIKNYIKYFLPLSIVLFSTLTSCKRVFKEDDFVAYFGGEVLNPQEKYVLFLKDDEVIDTIYLDKNNRFMHKFDSLAPGLYSFKHNPEYQYVYFDKNDSLMVRVNTFDFDNSVVFCGRGDEKNNFLMELYLKNEADKDKMYDNFDKDVKSFIKNIDSSFAIRKSFYLKRKAEIGWDENFDVVAKACLDFHHITKKEIYPYAHQFRTGENIRTKLPSNYYEHRKEVDFENALLTNYSPFIKYVSVMLNNVALQKDHLDLNENSLENNIEKLNITDTLIKNQKVKNVVLNNVAMMYLLEDQNMYNNQKFIERYLQLTTDKENKKEITEIYNSVQNLKVGNRLPKIELVDTAYKPLDINTIIKKPTVLFFWTSHAESHFVASHRKVTELQSKYPEYEFIAINVNDNDTNWKNALKKYNFESIKELHSVDFETIRKQWVITKIHRIIILNTDGTIKNGFANLFDVNFEQNLK
;
A
#
# COMPACT_ATOMS: atom_id res chain seq x y z
N MET A 1 60.27 25.33 41.44
CA MET A 1 59.71 25.19 40.07
C MET A 1 58.24 24.67 39.97
N ILE A 2 57.55 24.46 41.07
CA ILE A 2 56.18 23.89 41.07
C ILE A 2 55.06 24.94 41.23
N LYS A 3 55.41 26.16 41.73
CA LYS A 3 54.41 27.24 41.97
C LYS A 3 53.91 27.97 40.72
N ASN A 4 54.57 27.86 39.57
CA ASN A 4 54.20 28.62 38.36
C ASN A 4 53.26 27.80 37.41
N TYR A 5 53.13 26.47 37.59
CA TYR A 5 52.21 25.66 36.74
C TYR A 5 50.77 25.71 37.19
N ILE A 6 50.50 26.02 38.46
CA ILE A 6 49.16 26.11 39.02
C ILE A 6 48.38 27.33 38.52
N LYS A 7 49.09 28.43 38.16
CA LYS A 7 48.42 29.63 37.65
C LYS A 7 47.87 29.53 36.22
N TYR A 8 48.37 28.62 35.44
CA TYR A 8 47.92 28.42 34.06
C TYR A 8 46.91 27.23 33.91
N PHE A 9 46.84 26.33 34.89
CA PHE A 9 45.89 25.22 34.85
C PHE A 9 44.49 25.61 35.34
N LEU A 10 44.37 26.61 36.23
CA LEU A 10 43.09 27.04 36.76
C LEU A 10 42.20 27.75 35.71
N PRO A 11 42.70 28.64 34.84
CA PRO A 11 41.86 29.24 33.81
C PRO A 11 41.51 28.26 32.67
N LEU A 12 42.35 27.24 32.39
CA LEU A 12 42.09 26.26 31.36
C LEU A 12 40.99 25.28 31.77
N SER A 13 40.91 24.90 33.06
CA SER A 13 39.83 24.04 33.57
C SER A 13 38.48 24.78 33.67
N ILE A 14 38.47 26.10 33.89
CA ILE A 14 37.24 26.91 33.89
C ILE A 14 36.69 27.09 32.48
N VAL A 15 37.55 27.24 31.47
CA VAL A 15 37.11 27.31 30.05
C VAL A 15 36.59 25.96 29.56
N LEU A 16 37.15 24.85 30.02
CA LEU A 16 36.66 23.51 29.63
C LEU A 16 35.32 23.17 30.29
N PHE A 17 35.00 23.72 31.47
CA PHE A 17 33.72 23.52 32.16
C PHE A 17 32.59 24.41 31.62
N SER A 18 32.90 25.54 31.00
CA SER A 18 31.90 26.46 30.43
C SER A 18 31.38 25.99 29.05
N THR A 19 32.00 25.01 28.40
CA THR A 19 31.56 24.47 27.11
C THR A 19 30.56 23.33 27.23
N LEU A 20 30.22 22.88 28.47
CA LEU A 20 29.26 21.78 28.71
C LEU A 20 27.85 22.26 29.06
N THR A 21 27.55 23.56 29.00
CA THR A 21 26.19 24.03 29.07
C THR A 21 25.50 23.80 27.70
N SER A 22 25.18 22.57 27.42
CA SER A 22 24.19 22.25 26.39
C SER A 22 22.92 23.03 26.70
N CYS A 23 22.54 23.96 25.83
CA CYS A 23 21.25 24.64 25.91
C CYS A 23 20.14 23.59 25.82
N LYS A 24 19.69 23.08 26.96
CA LYS A 24 18.38 22.42 27.01
C LYS A 24 17.34 23.52 26.75
N ARG A 25 16.89 23.63 25.51
CA ARG A 25 15.67 24.39 25.22
C ARG A 25 14.56 23.74 26.04
N VAL A 26 14.06 24.44 27.04
CA VAL A 26 12.83 24.02 27.75
C VAL A 26 11.69 24.36 26.81
N PHE A 27 11.13 23.35 26.15
CA PHE A 27 9.92 23.51 25.37
C PHE A 27 8.75 23.69 26.35
N LYS A 28 7.80 24.56 26.04
CA LYS A 28 6.57 24.70 26.83
C LYS A 28 5.76 23.41 26.70
N GLU A 29 5.16 22.93 27.77
CA GLU A 29 4.40 21.67 27.79
C GLU A 29 3.25 21.62 26.77
N ASP A 30 2.70 22.76 26.38
CA ASP A 30 1.57 22.90 25.47
C ASP A 30 1.99 23.33 24.05
N ASP A 31 3.25 23.28 23.70
CA ASP A 31 3.73 23.65 22.38
C ASP A 31 3.64 22.44 21.44
N PHE A 32 2.75 22.56 20.44
CA PHE A 32 2.56 21.56 19.39
C PHE A 32 3.36 21.87 18.10
N VAL A 33 4.31 22.77 18.18
CA VAL A 33 5.19 23.07 17.04
C VAL A 33 6.03 21.84 16.72
N ALA A 34 5.99 21.42 15.47
CA ALA A 34 6.79 20.31 14.98
C ALA A 34 7.57 20.72 13.71
N TYR A 35 8.67 20.05 13.49
CA TYR A 35 9.45 20.21 12.27
C TYR A 35 9.61 18.88 11.55
N PHE A 36 9.37 18.88 10.24
CA PHE A 36 9.64 17.73 9.39
C PHE A 36 10.49 18.15 8.21
N GLY A 37 11.63 17.51 8.04
CA GLY A 37 12.54 17.80 6.94
C GLY A 37 13.35 16.60 6.53
N GLY A 38 14.25 16.80 5.56
CA GLY A 38 15.11 15.70 5.14
C GLY A 38 15.75 15.88 3.78
N GLU A 39 16.28 14.77 3.29
CA GLU A 39 16.96 14.67 2.00
C GLU A 39 16.43 13.44 1.24
N VAL A 40 16.02 13.64 -0.02
CA VAL A 40 15.63 12.58 -0.92
C VAL A 40 16.73 12.36 -1.95
N LEU A 41 17.40 11.23 -1.90
CA LEU A 41 18.38 10.84 -2.90
C LEU A 41 17.66 10.26 -4.13
N ASN A 42 18.09 10.65 -5.32
CA ASN A 42 17.52 10.25 -6.60
C ASN A 42 16.00 10.52 -6.72
N PRO A 43 15.54 11.76 -6.40
CA PRO A 43 14.11 12.05 -6.34
C PRO A 43 13.43 11.84 -7.71
N GLN A 44 12.25 11.21 -7.69
CA GLN A 44 11.41 11.02 -8.87
C GLN A 44 10.45 12.22 -9.05
N GLU A 45 10.16 12.94 -7.98
CA GLU A 45 9.31 14.12 -7.94
C GLU A 45 10.00 15.27 -7.22
N LYS A 46 9.47 16.49 -7.37
CA LYS A 46 10.04 17.70 -6.76
C LYS A 46 9.45 18.03 -5.39
N TYR A 47 8.73 17.10 -4.80
CA TYR A 47 8.04 17.29 -3.53
C TYR A 47 7.91 15.99 -2.73
N VAL A 48 7.64 16.14 -1.46
CA VAL A 48 7.20 15.09 -0.54
C VAL A 48 5.81 15.46 -0.07
N LEU A 49 4.86 14.54 -0.14
CA LEU A 49 3.53 14.70 0.46
C LEU A 49 3.60 14.31 1.92
N PHE A 50 2.97 15.11 2.78
CA PHE A 50 2.78 14.80 4.19
C PHE A 50 1.29 14.55 4.44
N LEU A 51 0.97 13.38 5.03
CA LEU A 51 -0.41 12.89 5.10
C LEU A 51 -0.82 12.54 6.53
N LYS A 52 -2.11 12.69 6.81
CA LYS A 52 -2.79 12.16 7.98
C LYS A 52 -4.03 11.40 7.51
N ASP A 53 -4.17 10.16 7.94
CA ASP A 53 -5.34 9.33 7.61
C ASP A 53 -5.59 9.24 6.06
N ASP A 54 -4.49 9.12 5.28
CA ASP A 54 -4.46 9.12 3.80
C ASP A 54 -4.85 10.45 3.12
N GLU A 55 -5.17 11.48 3.89
CA GLU A 55 -5.40 12.83 3.38
C GLU A 55 -4.10 13.65 3.35
N VAL A 56 -3.83 14.33 2.25
CA VAL A 56 -2.66 15.22 2.12
C VAL A 56 -2.88 16.45 2.97
N ILE A 57 -2.07 16.61 4.02
CA ILE A 57 -2.04 17.80 4.87
C ILE A 57 -1.19 18.88 4.23
N ASP A 58 -0.06 18.47 3.63
CA ASP A 58 0.87 19.43 3.02
C ASP A 58 1.67 18.79 1.88
N THR A 59 2.10 19.66 0.95
CA THR A 59 3.00 19.33 -0.16
C THR A 59 4.31 20.10 0.01
N ILE A 60 5.34 19.41 0.48
CA ILE A 60 6.62 20.03 0.85
C ILE A 60 7.59 19.91 -0.32
N TYR A 61 7.97 21.04 -0.92
CA TYR A 61 8.83 21.05 -2.11
C TYR A 61 10.30 20.86 -1.76
N LEU A 62 11.00 20.12 -2.62
CA LEU A 62 12.45 19.93 -2.53
C LEU A 62 13.19 21.18 -3.03
N ASP A 63 14.28 21.54 -2.37
CA ASP A 63 15.21 22.57 -2.82
C ASP A 63 16.15 22.02 -3.92
N LYS A 64 17.06 22.87 -4.42
CA LYS A 64 18.06 22.52 -5.42
C LYS A 64 19.04 21.39 -5.01
N ASN A 65 19.10 21.08 -3.73
CA ASN A 65 19.93 20.02 -3.15
C ASN A 65 19.09 18.78 -2.78
N ASN A 66 17.85 18.68 -3.26
CA ASN A 66 16.88 17.62 -2.95
C ASN A 66 16.54 17.53 -1.45
N ARG A 67 16.59 18.65 -0.73
CA ARG A 67 16.25 18.77 0.68
C ARG A 67 14.92 19.48 0.83
N PHE A 68 14.22 19.15 1.90
CA PHE A 68 12.96 19.79 2.28
C PHE A 68 12.96 20.10 3.77
N MET A 69 12.16 21.09 4.16
CA MET A 69 11.91 21.45 5.55
C MET A 69 10.56 22.13 5.65
N HIS A 70 9.75 21.66 6.55
CA HIS A 70 8.48 22.26 6.89
C HIS A 70 8.36 22.45 8.41
N LYS A 71 7.77 23.56 8.82
CA LYS A 71 7.41 23.84 10.20
C LYS A 71 5.90 23.80 10.34
N PHE A 72 5.41 22.94 11.16
CA PHE A 72 4.01 22.94 11.57
C PHE A 72 3.85 23.79 12.83
N ASP A 73 3.03 24.84 12.77
CA ASP A 73 2.76 25.70 13.93
C ASP A 73 1.92 24.97 14.99
N SER A 74 1.15 23.96 14.58
CA SER A 74 0.44 23.04 15.47
C SER A 74 0.28 21.69 14.79
N LEU A 75 0.94 20.65 15.31
CA LEU A 75 0.81 19.27 14.86
C LEU A 75 0.44 18.38 16.04
N ALA A 76 -0.75 17.78 16.01
CA ALA A 76 -1.19 16.88 17.06
C ALA A 76 -0.30 15.62 17.12
N PRO A 77 0.05 15.12 18.31
CA PRO A 77 0.74 13.82 18.42
C PRO A 77 -0.02 12.69 17.73
N GLY A 78 0.72 11.79 17.10
CA GLY A 78 0.13 10.62 16.45
C GLY A 78 0.90 10.13 15.24
N LEU A 79 0.28 9.14 14.56
CA LEU A 79 0.84 8.54 13.36
C LEU A 79 0.45 9.35 12.13
N TYR A 80 1.44 9.65 11.30
CA TYR A 80 1.36 10.31 10.01
C TYR A 80 2.05 9.43 8.97
N SER A 81 2.03 9.84 7.72
CA SER A 81 2.86 9.27 6.67
C SER A 81 3.47 10.36 5.80
N PHE A 82 4.60 10.06 5.21
CA PHE A 82 5.15 10.85 4.12
C PHE A 82 5.26 9.98 2.87
N LYS A 83 5.04 10.61 1.71
CA LYS A 83 5.03 9.92 0.44
C LYS A 83 5.89 10.64 -0.58
N HIS A 84 6.73 9.86 -1.26
CA HIS A 84 7.43 10.28 -2.47
C HIS A 84 7.18 9.21 -3.51
N ASN A 85 6.24 9.47 -4.42
CA ASN A 85 5.67 8.46 -5.31
C ASN A 85 6.71 7.57 -5.99
N PRO A 86 6.46 6.24 -6.07
CA PRO A 86 5.25 5.55 -5.58
C PRO A 86 5.29 5.15 -4.10
N GLU A 87 6.40 5.38 -3.42
CA GLU A 87 6.68 4.87 -2.08
C GLU A 87 6.15 5.78 -0.97
N TYR A 88 5.83 5.19 0.18
CA TYR A 88 5.45 5.93 1.39
C TYR A 88 5.98 5.24 2.64
N GLN A 89 6.11 6.01 3.74
CA GLN A 89 6.46 5.46 5.03
C GLN A 89 5.72 6.20 6.15
N TYR A 90 5.41 5.47 7.21
CA TYR A 90 4.83 6.04 8.42
C TYR A 90 5.89 6.83 9.21
N VAL A 91 5.42 7.89 9.87
CA VAL A 91 6.20 8.70 10.78
C VAL A 91 5.34 9.08 11.99
N TYR A 92 5.82 8.83 13.18
CA TYR A 92 5.14 9.20 14.42
C TYR A 92 5.72 10.51 14.97
N PHE A 93 4.82 11.43 15.25
CA PHE A 93 5.17 12.69 15.93
C PHE A 93 4.64 12.70 17.35
N ASP A 94 5.45 13.23 18.24
CA ASP A 94 5.07 13.62 19.58
C ASP A 94 5.14 15.16 19.70
N LYS A 95 4.77 15.70 20.88
CA LYS A 95 4.88 17.14 21.15
C LYS A 95 6.32 17.63 20.90
N ASN A 96 6.45 18.73 20.17
CA ASN A 96 7.71 19.41 19.88
C ASN A 96 8.75 18.56 19.12
N ASP A 97 8.35 17.52 18.41
CA ASP A 97 9.29 16.74 17.63
C ASP A 97 9.88 17.53 16.46
N SER A 98 11.15 17.24 16.19
CA SER A 98 11.88 17.82 15.07
C SER A 98 12.63 16.72 14.36
N LEU A 99 11.96 16.17 13.34
CA LEU A 99 12.41 14.99 12.63
C LEU A 99 13.03 15.35 11.28
N MET A 100 14.17 14.77 11.02
CA MET A 100 14.83 14.78 9.72
C MET A 100 14.90 13.36 9.20
N VAL A 101 14.52 13.14 7.93
CA VAL A 101 14.58 11.85 7.28
C VAL A 101 15.55 11.89 6.09
N ARG A 102 16.30 10.83 5.92
CA ARG A 102 17.07 10.59 4.71
C ARG A 102 16.54 9.33 4.04
N VAL A 103 16.27 9.42 2.73
CA VAL A 103 15.73 8.31 1.95
C VAL A 103 16.35 8.29 0.56
N ASN A 104 16.54 7.08 0.01
CA ASN A 104 16.99 6.87 -1.37
C ASN A 104 15.88 6.14 -2.14
N THR A 105 15.35 6.73 -3.20
CA THR A 105 14.23 6.16 -3.97
C THR A 105 14.58 4.84 -4.70
N PHE A 106 15.85 4.52 -4.89
CA PHE A 106 16.27 3.24 -5.48
C PHE A 106 16.24 2.07 -4.50
N ASP A 107 16.25 2.36 -3.20
CA ASP A 107 16.15 1.37 -2.13
C ASP A 107 15.43 2.02 -0.95
N PHE A 108 14.15 2.32 -1.15
CA PHE A 108 13.38 3.18 -0.26
C PHE A 108 13.39 2.65 1.18
N ASP A 109 12.84 1.47 1.39
CA ASP A 109 12.63 0.93 2.74
C ASP A 109 13.92 0.73 3.53
N ASN A 110 14.98 0.20 2.91
CA ASN A 110 16.25 -0.03 3.60
C ASN A 110 17.04 1.26 3.88
N SER A 111 16.72 2.34 3.19
CA SER A 111 17.47 3.61 3.28
C SER A 111 16.83 4.64 4.21
N VAL A 112 15.58 4.42 4.66
CA VAL A 112 14.91 5.36 5.58
C VAL A 112 15.60 5.38 6.92
N VAL A 113 16.14 6.54 7.27
CA VAL A 113 16.77 6.79 8.58
C VAL A 113 16.29 8.14 9.10
N PHE A 114 15.83 8.15 10.34
CA PHE A 114 15.42 9.37 11.03
C PHE A 114 16.53 9.87 11.94
N CYS A 115 16.63 11.18 12.10
CA CYS A 115 17.45 11.84 13.09
C CYS A 115 16.75 13.09 13.65
N GLY A 116 17.17 13.53 14.82
CA GLY A 116 16.58 14.66 15.52
C GLY A 116 15.75 14.24 16.72
N ARG A 117 14.90 15.15 17.20
CA ARG A 117 14.06 14.87 18.36
C ARG A 117 12.85 14.02 17.91
N GLY A 118 12.67 12.85 18.51
CA GLY A 118 11.61 11.88 18.16
C GLY A 118 12.08 10.76 17.22
N ASP A 119 13.36 10.75 16.82
CA ASP A 119 13.91 9.79 15.87
C ASP A 119 13.96 8.35 16.40
N GLU A 120 14.22 8.15 17.69
CA GLU A 120 14.37 6.83 18.28
C GLU A 120 13.09 5.96 18.13
N LYS A 121 11.90 6.56 18.27
CA LYS A 121 10.60 5.90 18.04
C LYS A 121 10.44 5.53 16.58
N ASN A 122 10.76 6.43 15.66
CA ASN A 122 10.61 6.23 14.23
C ASN A 122 11.63 5.22 13.69
N ASN A 123 12.88 5.27 14.13
CA ASN A 123 13.90 4.28 13.78
C ASN A 123 13.52 2.89 14.33
N PHE A 124 12.92 2.81 15.53
CA PHE A 124 12.41 1.54 16.04
C PHE A 124 11.30 0.98 15.14
N LEU A 125 10.35 1.80 14.67
CA LEU A 125 9.30 1.32 13.74
C LEU A 125 9.90 0.81 12.43
N MET A 126 10.90 1.51 11.88
CA MET A 126 11.62 1.07 10.67
C MET A 126 12.37 -0.25 10.89
N GLU A 127 13.13 -0.38 11.98
CA GLU A 127 13.84 -1.62 12.30
C GLU A 127 12.88 -2.80 12.46
N LEU A 128 11.72 -2.59 13.11
CA LEU A 128 10.72 -3.63 13.28
C LEU A 128 10.02 -3.97 11.95
N TYR A 129 9.73 -2.97 11.14
CA TYR A 129 9.19 -3.15 9.79
C TYR A 129 10.13 -3.99 8.93
N LEU A 130 11.42 -3.66 8.87
CA LEU A 130 12.41 -4.43 8.10
C LEU A 130 12.55 -5.89 8.59
N LYS A 131 12.46 -6.11 9.91
CA LYS A 131 12.43 -7.47 10.47
C LYS A 131 11.17 -8.24 10.08
N ASN A 132 10.04 -7.57 9.93
CA ASN A 132 8.80 -8.15 9.44
C ASN A 132 8.90 -8.49 7.94
N GLU A 133 9.50 -7.61 7.14
CA GLU A 133 9.70 -7.85 5.69
C GLU A 133 10.63 -9.04 5.44
N ALA A 134 11.77 -9.12 6.14
CA ALA A 134 12.70 -10.25 6.05
C ALA A 134 12.05 -11.61 6.39
N ASP A 135 10.94 -11.61 7.10
CA ASP A 135 10.19 -12.84 7.45
C ASP A 135 9.19 -13.25 6.35
N LYS A 136 8.88 -12.36 5.40
CA LYS A 136 7.95 -12.64 4.29
C LYS A 136 8.48 -13.70 3.32
N ASP A 137 9.77 -13.71 3.04
CA ASP A 137 10.37 -14.64 2.10
C ASP A 137 10.19 -16.11 2.52
N LYS A 138 10.11 -16.34 3.85
CA LYS A 138 9.90 -17.66 4.45
C LYS A 138 8.42 -18.03 4.63
N MET A 139 7.52 -17.11 4.33
CA MET A 139 6.10 -17.28 4.65
C MET A 139 5.45 -18.37 3.82
N TYR A 140 5.74 -18.42 2.52
CA TYR A 140 5.19 -19.45 1.62
C TYR A 140 5.58 -20.86 2.05
N ASP A 141 6.86 -21.09 2.39
CA ASP A 141 7.34 -22.37 2.89
C ASP A 141 6.68 -22.78 4.22
N ASN A 142 6.30 -21.79 5.05
CA ASN A 142 5.60 -22.04 6.29
C ASN A 142 4.14 -22.45 6.06
N PHE A 143 3.48 -21.95 5.01
CA PHE A 143 2.11 -22.34 4.69
C PHE A 143 2.00 -23.78 4.20
N ASP A 144 3.06 -24.38 3.70
CA ASP A 144 3.09 -25.80 3.27
C ASP A 144 3.26 -26.80 4.45
N LYS A 145 3.58 -26.30 5.66
CA LYS A 145 3.84 -27.16 6.84
C LYS A 145 2.55 -27.54 7.55
N ASP A 146 2.63 -28.64 8.29
CA ASP A 146 1.58 -29.01 9.23
C ASP A 146 1.35 -27.96 10.33
N VAL A 147 0.18 -28.03 10.99
CA VAL A 147 -0.28 -27.03 11.97
C VAL A 147 0.75 -26.80 13.10
N LYS A 148 1.33 -27.89 13.63
CA LYS A 148 2.28 -27.80 14.75
C LYS A 148 3.58 -27.12 14.33
N SER A 149 4.11 -27.49 13.18
CA SER A 149 5.34 -26.92 12.62
C SER A 149 5.12 -25.46 12.21
N PHE A 150 3.97 -25.13 11.61
CA PHE A 150 3.59 -23.76 11.28
C PHE A 150 3.57 -22.88 12.53
N ILE A 151 2.78 -23.26 13.56
CA ILE A 151 2.65 -22.48 14.82
C ILE A 151 4.03 -22.29 15.45
N LYS A 152 4.82 -23.38 15.60
CA LYS A 152 6.16 -23.31 16.18
C LYS A 152 7.05 -22.28 15.47
N ASN A 153 7.03 -22.25 14.13
CA ASN A 153 7.88 -21.36 13.35
C ASN A 153 7.48 -19.91 13.50
N ILE A 154 6.18 -19.60 13.35
CA ILE A 154 5.72 -18.21 13.46
C ILE A 154 5.86 -17.67 14.89
N ASP A 155 5.61 -18.51 15.92
CA ASP A 155 5.75 -18.10 17.32
C ASP A 155 7.22 -17.90 17.70
N SER A 156 8.14 -18.73 17.18
CA SER A 156 9.58 -18.54 17.38
C SER A 156 10.07 -17.24 16.77
N SER A 157 9.64 -16.94 15.55
CA SER A 157 9.97 -15.68 14.87
C SER A 157 9.36 -14.46 15.60
N PHE A 158 8.12 -14.58 16.08
CA PHE A 158 7.46 -13.56 16.88
C PHE A 158 8.18 -13.28 18.21
N ALA A 159 8.62 -14.33 18.91
CA ALA A 159 9.34 -14.21 20.19
C ALA A 159 10.61 -13.37 20.05
N ILE A 160 11.35 -13.50 18.95
CA ILE A 160 12.54 -12.70 18.66
C ILE A 160 12.16 -11.21 18.52
N ARG A 161 11.12 -10.90 17.74
CA ARG A 161 10.65 -9.52 17.53
C ARG A 161 10.04 -8.92 18.80
N LYS A 162 9.33 -9.73 19.60
CA LYS A 162 8.79 -9.31 20.89
C LYS A 162 9.91 -8.98 21.88
N SER A 163 10.99 -9.77 21.91
CA SER A 163 12.17 -9.46 22.74
C SER A 163 12.81 -8.14 22.30
N PHE A 164 12.94 -7.90 20.99
CA PHE A 164 13.43 -6.64 20.45
C PHE A 164 12.54 -5.46 20.86
N TYR A 165 11.20 -5.58 20.70
CA TYR A 165 10.25 -4.57 21.12
C TYR A 165 10.38 -4.24 22.62
N LEU A 166 10.42 -5.26 23.49
CA LEU A 166 10.52 -5.05 24.95
C LEU A 166 11.83 -4.35 25.32
N LYS A 167 12.93 -4.73 24.68
CA LYS A 167 14.23 -4.10 24.90
C LYS A 167 14.18 -2.61 24.52
N ARG A 168 13.71 -2.31 23.30
CA ARG A 168 13.63 -0.91 22.81
C ARG A 168 12.64 -0.06 23.61
N LYS A 169 11.52 -0.65 24.05
CA LYS A 169 10.57 0.03 24.96
C LYS A 169 11.23 0.46 26.25
N ALA A 170 12.03 -0.41 26.87
CA ALA A 170 12.76 -0.09 28.09
C ALA A 170 13.86 0.95 27.88
N GLU A 171 14.57 0.91 26.73
CA GLU A 171 15.64 1.85 26.40
C GLU A 171 15.11 3.26 26.08
N ILE A 172 14.05 3.37 25.28
CA ILE A 172 13.50 4.63 24.79
C ILE A 172 12.52 5.22 25.80
N GLY A 173 11.77 4.39 26.53
CA GLY A 173 10.80 4.81 27.53
C GLY A 173 9.62 5.58 26.95
N TRP A 174 9.07 5.10 25.80
CA TRP A 174 7.94 5.75 25.13
C TRP A 174 6.63 5.65 25.90
N ASP A 175 5.69 6.52 25.58
CA ASP A 175 4.37 6.59 26.19
C ASP A 175 3.37 5.55 25.63
N GLU A 176 2.16 5.51 26.22
CA GLU A 176 1.13 4.56 25.84
C GLU A 176 0.56 4.80 24.43
N ASN A 177 0.50 6.04 23.95
CA ASN A 177 -0.02 6.35 22.61
C ASN A 177 0.89 5.78 21.53
N PHE A 178 2.21 5.97 21.66
CA PHE A 178 3.16 5.36 20.77
C PHE A 178 3.16 3.83 20.92
N ASP A 179 2.97 3.30 22.13
CA ASP A 179 2.93 1.88 22.38
C ASP A 179 1.82 1.16 21.60
N VAL A 180 0.68 1.80 21.39
CA VAL A 180 -0.39 1.29 20.52
C VAL A 180 0.12 1.03 19.10
N VAL A 181 0.83 1.99 18.51
CA VAL A 181 1.40 1.84 17.16
C VAL A 181 2.53 0.80 17.14
N ALA A 182 3.41 0.82 18.14
CA ALA A 182 4.51 -0.12 18.27
C ALA A 182 4.04 -1.57 18.40
N LYS A 183 3.01 -1.82 19.22
CA LYS A 183 2.35 -3.12 19.34
C LYS A 183 1.64 -3.52 18.06
N ALA A 184 0.93 -2.61 17.43
CA ALA A 184 0.25 -2.88 16.16
C ALA A 184 1.27 -3.33 15.08
N CYS A 185 2.44 -2.67 14.99
CA CYS A 185 3.51 -3.07 14.09
C CYS A 185 4.05 -4.49 14.40
N LEU A 186 4.14 -4.85 15.68
CA LEU A 186 4.60 -6.16 16.12
C LEU A 186 3.55 -7.24 15.88
N ASP A 187 2.33 -7.04 16.39
CA ASP A 187 1.32 -8.08 16.55
C ASP A 187 0.60 -8.39 15.24
N PHE A 188 0.20 -7.39 14.46
CA PHE A 188 -0.58 -7.63 13.23
C PHE A 188 0.20 -8.43 12.18
N HIS A 189 1.52 -8.26 12.09
CA HIS A 189 2.33 -9.09 11.21
C HIS A 189 2.28 -10.59 11.60
N HIS A 190 2.22 -10.87 12.89
CA HIS A 190 2.15 -12.24 13.41
C HIS A 190 0.75 -12.85 13.26
N ILE A 191 -0.29 -12.16 13.77
CA ILE A 191 -1.65 -12.71 13.80
C ILE A 191 -2.30 -12.79 12.40
N THR A 192 -1.89 -11.93 11.45
CA THR A 192 -2.30 -12.05 10.05
C THR A 192 -1.89 -13.40 9.45
N LYS A 193 -0.71 -13.92 9.77
CA LYS A 193 -0.27 -15.25 9.30
C LYS A 193 -1.18 -16.36 9.79
N LYS A 194 -1.67 -16.26 11.04
CA LYS A 194 -2.63 -17.23 11.59
C LYS A 194 -3.97 -17.20 10.83
N GLU A 195 -4.42 -16.02 10.43
CA GLU A 195 -5.66 -15.91 9.65
C GLU A 195 -5.50 -16.45 8.22
N ILE A 196 -4.36 -16.25 7.58
CA ILE A 196 -4.09 -16.71 6.22
C ILE A 196 -3.89 -18.23 6.15
N TYR A 197 -3.21 -18.82 7.11
CA TYR A 197 -2.71 -20.19 7.06
C TYR A 197 -3.76 -21.25 6.69
N PRO A 198 -4.98 -21.28 7.26
CA PRO A 198 -5.92 -22.38 7.00
C PRO A 198 -6.33 -22.51 5.52
N TYR A 199 -6.53 -21.40 4.83
CA TYR A 199 -6.91 -21.44 3.43
C TYR A 199 -5.71 -21.40 2.47
N ALA A 200 -4.63 -20.72 2.83
CA ALA A 200 -3.40 -20.77 2.04
C ALA A 200 -2.83 -22.19 2.01
N HIS A 201 -2.82 -22.90 3.14
CA HIS A 201 -2.41 -24.29 3.20
C HIS A 201 -3.29 -25.18 2.31
N GLN A 202 -4.62 -25.04 2.42
CA GLN A 202 -5.55 -25.83 1.61
C GLN A 202 -5.37 -25.54 0.12
N PHE A 203 -5.21 -24.26 -0.26
CA PHE A 203 -4.99 -23.89 -1.67
C PHE A 203 -3.69 -24.48 -2.23
N ARG A 204 -2.61 -24.49 -1.43
CA ARG A 204 -1.28 -24.92 -1.88
C ARG A 204 -1.08 -26.42 -1.84
N THR A 205 -1.65 -27.10 -0.85
CA THR A 205 -1.43 -28.54 -0.60
C THR A 205 -2.64 -29.42 -0.94
N GLY A 206 -3.82 -28.82 -1.09
CA GLY A 206 -5.09 -29.55 -1.23
C GLY A 206 -5.66 -30.04 0.11
N GLU A 207 -4.94 -29.88 1.22
CA GLU A 207 -5.35 -30.41 2.52
C GLU A 207 -6.20 -29.41 3.31
N ASN A 208 -7.43 -29.79 3.69
CA ASN A 208 -8.23 -29.00 4.63
C ASN A 208 -7.79 -29.29 6.07
N ILE A 209 -7.07 -28.34 6.66
CA ILE A 209 -6.52 -28.48 8.01
C ILE A 209 -7.39 -27.86 9.11
N ARG A 210 -8.54 -27.25 8.77
CA ARG A 210 -9.39 -26.52 9.75
C ARG A 210 -9.79 -27.38 10.95
N THR A 211 -10.07 -28.64 10.72
CA THR A 211 -10.40 -29.60 11.79
C THR A 211 -9.22 -30.01 12.67
N LYS A 212 -7.99 -29.74 12.21
CA LYS A 212 -6.75 -30.04 12.92
C LYS A 212 -6.23 -28.85 13.73
N LEU A 213 -6.84 -27.68 13.61
CA LEU A 213 -6.45 -26.48 14.36
C LEU A 213 -6.74 -26.67 15.85
N PRO A 214 -5.85 -26.21 16.76
CA PRO A 214 -6.12 -26.20 18.18
C PRO A 214 -7.37 -25.39 18.51
N SER A 215 -8.11 -25.75 19.54
CA SER A 215 -9.35 -25.05 19.96
C SER A 215 -9.13 -23.57 20.29
N ASN A 216 -7.93 -23.19 20.74
CA ASN A 216 -7.53 -21.83 21.05
C ASN A 216 -6.82 -21.11 19.90
N TYR A 217 -6.84 -21.67 18.68
CA TYR A 217 -6.09 -21.11 17.55
C TYR A 217 -6.43 -19.65 17.24
N TYR A 218 -7.68 -19.26 17.38
CA TYR A 218 -8.20 -17.91 17.10
C TYR A 218 -8.37 -17.03 18.36
N GLU A 219 -7.79 -17.41 19.50
CA GLU A 219 -7.89 -16.62 20.75
C GLU A 219 -7.34 -15.19 20.59
N HIS A 220 -6.34 -14.99 19.71
CA HIS A 220 -5.78 -13.67 19.40
C HIS A 220 -6.83 -12.65 18.93
N ARG A 221 -7.96 -13.09 18.35
CA ARG A 221 -9.04 -12.19 17.92
C ARG A 221 -9.68 -11.43 19.07
N LYS A 222 -9.66 -11.98 20.28
CA LYS A 222 -10.23 -11.36 21.50
C LYS A 222 -9.36 -10.22 22.04
N GLU A 223 -8.08 -10.21 21.66
CA GLU A 223 -7.10 -9.22 22.11
C GLU A 223 -7.02 -8.00 21.19
N VAL A 224 -7.66 -8.06 20.01
CA VAL A 224 -7.65 -6.97 19.03
C VAL A 224 -8.69 -5.92 19.41
N ASP A 225 -8.23 -4.69 19.58
CA ASP A 225 -9.11 -3.52 19.74
C ASP A 225 -9.55 -3.01 18.37
N PHE A 226 -10.73 -3.45 17.93
CA PHE A 226 -11.34 -3.00 16.67
C PHE A 226 -11.90 -1.57 16.73
N GLU A 227 -11.94 -0.96 17.92
CA GLU A 227 -12.49 0.39 18.11
C GLU A 227 -11.41 1.48 18.08
N ASN A 228 -10.14 1.12 17.91
CA ASN A 228 -9.03 2.02 18.07
C ASN A 228 -8.88 2.95 16.87
N ALA A 229 -9.29 4.20 17.04
CA ALA A 229 -9.24 5.22 16.00
C ALA A 229 -7.80 5.59 15.54
N LEU A 230 -6.77 5.33 16.36
CA LEU A 230 -5.38 5.59 15.98
C LEU A 230 -4.87 4.63 14.87
N LEU A 231 -5.52 3.47 14.75
CA LEU A 231 -5.13 2.44 13.77
C LEU A 231 -5.99 2.45 12.51
N THR A 232 -6.94 3.38 12.39
CA THR A 232 -7.96 3.38 11.33
C THR A 232 -7.38 3.23 9.93
N ASN A 233 -6.31 3.97 9.61
CA ASN A 233 -5.63 3.91 8.31
C ASN A 233 -4.22 3.29 8.41
N TYR A 234 -3.96 2.53 9.48
CA TYR A 234 -2.71 1.79 9.60
C TYR A 234 -2.80 0.50 8.78
N SER A 235 -2.05 0.44 7.70
CA SER A 235 -2.10 -0.65 6.71
C SER A 235 -2.00 -2.07 7.31
N PRO A 236 -1.13 -2.38 8.30
CA PRO A 236 -1.10 -3.70 8.93
C PRO A 236 -2.40 -4.07 9.67
N PHE A 237 -3.08 -3.10 10.30
CA PHE A 237 -4.39 -3.31 10.92
C PHE A 237 -5.46 -3.61 9.89
N ILE A 238 -5.58 -2.78 8.84
CA ILE A 238 -6.56 -2.98 7.77
C ILE A 238 -6.35 -4.31 7.06
N LYS A 239 -5.10 -4.68 6.80
CA LYS A 239 -4.76 -6.00 6.23
C LYS A 239 -5.19 -7.15 7.13
N TYR A 240 -4.90 -7.06 8.43
CA TYR A 240 -5.35 -8.07 9.39
C TYR A 240 -6.87 -8.21 9.39
N VAL A 241 -7.60 -7.09 9.52
CA VAL A 241 -9.06 -7.09 9.55
C VAL A 241 -9.64 -7.70 8.27
N SER A 242 -9.13 -7.32 7.10
CA SER A 242 -9.57 -7.86 5.81
C SER A 242 -9.41 -9.38 5.74
N VAL A 243 -8.25 -9.89 6.15
CA VAL A 243 -7.96 -11.33 6.14
C VAL A 243 -8.80 -12.08 7.18
N MET A 244 -8.96 -11.52 8.37
CA MET A 244 -9.79 -12.08 9.44
C MET A 244 -11.26 -12.15 9.02
N LEU A 245 -11.81 -11.07 8.43
CA LEU A 245 -13.17 -11.05 7.90
C LEU A 245 -13.39 -12.13 6.84
N ASN A 246 -12.41 -12.28 5.93
CA ASN A 246 -12.45 -13.34 4.91
C ASN A 246 -12.49 -14.73 5.54
N ASN A 247 -11.61 -14.99 6.50
CA ASN A 247 -11.55 -16.27 7.20
C ASN A 247 -12.86 -16.56 7.99
N VAL A 248 -13.42 -15.56 8.66
CA VAL A 248 -14.68 -15.72 9.41
C VAL A 248 -15.87 -15.96 8.47
N ALA A 249 -15.95 -15.20 7.38
CA ALA A 249 -17.04 -15.33 6.41
C ALA A 249 -17.02 -16.72 5.75
N LEU A 250 -15.85 -17.19 5.30
CA LEU A 250 -15.70 -18.52 4.69
C LEU A 250 -16.00 -19.70 5.65
N GLN A 251 -15.95 -19.48 6.97
CA GLN A 251 -16.29 -20.51 7.95
C GLN A 251 -17.79 -20.74 8.10
N LYS A 252 -18.63 -19.73 7.78
CA LYS A 252 -20.09 -19.81 7.99
C LYS A 252 -20.80 -20.72 6.99
N ASP A 253 -20.37 -20.72 5.75
CA ASP A 253 -21.19 -21.32 4.67
C ASP A 253 -20.79 -22.72 4.24
N HIS A 254 -19.74 -23.32 4.81
CA HIS A 254 -19.23 -24.69 4.50
C HIS A 254 -19.02 -24.97 2.99
N LEU A 255 -19.22 -23.99 2.12
CA LEU A 255 -19.19 -24.06 0.68
C LEU A 255 -17.85 -23.57 0.14
N ASP A 256 -17.57 -23.88 -1.09
CA ASP A 256 -16.34 -23.61 -1.82
C ASP A 256 -15.55 -22.39 -1.31
N LEU A 257 -14.23 -22.54 -1.17
CA LEU A 257 -13.30 -21.48 -0.74
C LEU A 257 -13.24 -20.32 -1.76
N ASN A 258 -14.40 -19.84 -2.18
CA ASN A 258 -14.52 -18.73 -3.11
C ASN A 258 -14.62 -17.42 -2.34
N GLU A 259 -13.46 -16.85 -2.00
CA GLU A 259 -13.36 -15.56 -1.33
C GLU A 259 -13.95 -14.38 -2.14
N ASN A 260 -14.15 -14.57 -3.45
CA ASN A 260 -14.68 -13.56 -4.36
C ASN A 260 -16.19 -13.69 -4.56
N SER A 261 -16.88 -14.67 -3.92
CA SER A 261 -18.33 -14.79 -4.03
C SER A 261 -19.08 -13.59 -3.46
N LEU A 262 -20.26 -13.30 -4.01
CA LEU A 262 -21.15 -12.26 -3.49
C LEU A 262 -21.49 -12.50 -2.01
N GLU A 263 -21.83 -13.73 -1.68
CA GLU A 263 -22.27 -14.17 -0.36
C GLU A 263 -21.17 -13.92 0.67
N ASN A 264 -19.93 -14.33 0.37
CA ASN A 264 -18.79 -14.09 1.24
C ASN A 264 -18.53 -12.59 1.47
N ASN A 265 -18.64 -11.78 0.42
CA ASN A 265 -18.36 -10.35 0.54
C ASN A 265 -19.50 -9.57 1.22
N ILE A 266 -20.76 -9.96 1.04
CA ILE A 266 -21.87 -9.44 1.84
C ILE A 266 -21.71 -9.83 3.31
N GLU A 267 -21.27 -11.06 3.60
CA GLU A 267 -21.03 -11.49 4.98
C GLU A 267 -19.88 -10.72 5.63
N LYS A 268 -18.80 -10.39 4.91
CA LYS A 268 -17.75 -9.47 5.41
C LYS A 268 -18.33 -8.12 5.83
N LEU A 269 -19.25 -7.54 5.03
CA LEU A 269 -19.93 -6.28 5.40
C LEU A 269 -20.78 -6.43 6.67
N ASN A 270 -21.52 -7.53 6.79
CA ASN A 270 -22.37 -7.79 7.96
C ASN A 270 -21.56 -8.02 9.24
N ILE A 271 -20.44 -8.78 9.13
CA ILE A 271 -19.54 -8.98 10.27
C ILE A 271 -18.91 -7.64 10.70
N THR A 272 -18.48 -6.82 9.74
CA THR A 272 -17.93 -5.49 10.02
C THR A 272 -18.92 -4.62 10.79
N ASP A 273 -20.19 -4.58 10.36
CA ASP A 273 -21.25 -3.83 11.02
C ASP A 273 -21.52 -4.29 12.44
N THR A 274 -21.46 -5.61 12.67
CA THR A 274 -21.69 -6.20 13.97
C THR A 274 -20.50 -6.02 14.92
N LEU A 275 -19.30 -6.22 14.41
CA LEU A 275 -18.06 -6.26 15.19
C LEU A 275 -17.55 -4.87 15.58
N ILE A 276 -17.58 -3.89 14.65
CA ILE A 276 -16.96 -2.58 14.81
C ILE A 276 -18.03 -1.54 15.11
N LYS A 277 -17.94 -0.87 16.28
CA LYS A 277 -18.89 0.18 16.69
C LYS A 277 -18.38 1.59 16.39
N ASN A 278 -17.07 1.80 16.43
CA ASN A 278 -16.47 3.08 16.04
C ASN A 278 -16.75 3.36 14.55
N GLN A 279 -17.50 4.42 14.26
CA GLN A 279 -17.97 4.72 12.91
C GLN A 279 -16.82 5.02 11.94
N LYS A 280 -15.74 5.67 12.40
CA LYS A 280 -14.58 5.98 11.56
C LYS A 280 -13.90 4.68 11.11
N VAL A 281 -13.60 3.78 12.06
CA VAL A 281 -12.98 2.48 11.75
C VAL A 281 -13.90 1.64 10.87
N LYS A 282 -15.20 1.57 11.22
CA LYS A 282 -16.19 0.83 10.45
C LYS A 282 -16.23 1.28 8.99
N ASN A 283 -16.33 2.59 8.74
CA ASN A 283 -16.42 3.13 7.38
C ASN A 283 -15.15 2.80 6.57
N VAL A 284 -13.96 2.88 7.14
CA VAL A 284 -12.72 2.52 6.44
C VAL A 284 -12.67 1.03 6.10
N VAL A 285 -13.06 0.16 7.02
CA VAL A 285 -13.12 -1.29 6.78
C VAL A 285 -14.17 -1.63 5.71
N LEU A 286 -15.38 -1.06 5.82
CA LEU A 286 -16.43 -1.24 4.79
C LEU A 286 -15.96 -0.77 3.41
N ASN A 287 -15.28 0.39 3.35
CA ASN A 287 -14.74 0.94 2.11
C ASN A 287 -13.68 0.00 1.51
N ASN A 288 -12.79 -0.53 2.34
CA ASN A 288 -11.77 -1.49 1.89
C ASN A 288 -12.40 -2.77 1.30
N VAL A 289 -13.41 -3.34 1.97
CA VAL A 289 -14.14 -4.52 1.46
C VAL A 289 -14.82 -4.19 0.12
N ALA A 290 -15.43 -3.00 0.01
CA ALA A 290 -16.12 -2.58 -1.21
C ALA A 290 -15.17 -2.38 -2.38
N MET A 291 -14.04 -1.71 -2.15
CA MET A 291 -12.99 -1.53 -3.15
C MET A 291 -12.48 -2.86 -3.69
N MET A 292 -12.14 -3.79 -2.79
CA MET A 292 -11.60 -5.09 -3.17
C MET A 292 -12.63 -5.89 -3.99
N TYR A 293 -13.90 -5.93 -3.54
CA TYR A 293 -14.93 -6.72 -4.22
C TYR A 293 -15.27 -6.16 -5.61
N LEU A 294 -15.54 -4.87 -5.74
CA LEU A 294 -15.95 -4.25 -7.02
C LEU A 294 -14.85 -4.29 -8.09
N LEU A 295 -13.59 -4.41 -7.68
CA LEU A 295 -12.47 -4.52 -8.60
C LEU A 295 -12.18 -5.96 -9.06
N GLU A 296 -12.69 -6.96 -8.36
CA GLU A 296 -12.45 -8.39 -8.64
C GLU A 296 -13.69 -9.07 -9.26
N ASP A 297 -14.92 -8.77 -8.83
CA ASP A 297 -16.15 -9.39 -9.39
C ASP A 297 -16.66 -8.63 -10.60
N GLN A 298 -16.80 -9.33 -11.70
CA GLN A 298 -17.32 -8.82 -12.97
C GLN A 298 -18.82 -9.08 -13.17
N ASN A 299 -19.48 -9.74 -12.24
CA ASN A 299 -20.90 -10.03 -12.32
C ASN A 299 -21.72 -8.80 -11.91
N MET A 300 -22.37 -8.19 -12.87
CA MET A 300 -23.12 -6.96 -12.73
C MET A 300 -24.30 -7.04 -11.78
N TYR A 301 -24.99 -8.16 -11.75
CA TYR A 301 -26.12 -8.41 -10.85
C TYR A 301 -25.64 -8.53 -9.41
N ASN A 302 -24.53 -9.22 -9.23
CA ASN A 302 -23.87 -9.33 -7.93
C ASN A 302 -23.38 -7.96 -7.44
N ASN A 303 -22.76 -7.17 -8.32
CA ASN A 303 -22.26 -5.84 -7.98
C ASN A 303 -23.38 -4.92 -7.53
N GLN A 304 -24.58 -5.00 -8.15
CA GLN A 304 -25.73 -4.21 -7.71
C GLN A 304 -26.18 -4.61 -6.30
N LYS A 305 -26.33 -5.89 -6.03
CA LYS A 305 -26.71 -6.37 -4.69
C LYS A 305 -25.68 -6.00 -3.63
N PHE A 306 -24.40 -6.10 -3.97
CA PHE A 306 -23.32 -5.76 -3.06
C PHE A 306 -23.35 -4.28 -2.70
N ILE A 307 -23.43 -3.36 -3.71
CA ILE A 307 -23.42 -1.93 -3.46
C ILE A 307 -24.65 -1.47 -2.67
N GLU A 308 -25.82 -2.05 -2.93
CA GLU A 308 -27.03 -1.78 -2.14
C GLU A 308 -26.80 -2.08 -0.66
N ARG A 309 -26.14 -3.22 -0.33
CA ARG A 309 -25.82 -3.56 1.06
C ARG A 309 -24.77 -2.62 1.64
N TYR A 310 -23.71 -2.33 0.92
CA TYR A 310 -22.68 -1.39 1.35
C TYR A 310 -23.26 0.00 1.70
N LEU A 311 -24.11 0.55 0.82
CA LEU A 311 -24.71 1.88 1.01
C LEU A 311 -25.68 1.96 2.21
N GLN A 312 -26.24 0.83 2.64
CA GLN A 312 -27.05 0.73 3.86
C GLN A 312 -26.20 0.85 5.14
N LEU A 313 -24.95 0.38 5.09
CA LEU A 313 -24.10 0.25 6.27
C LEU A 313 -23.16 1.44 6.48
N THR A 314 -22.59 1.98 5.39
CA THR A 314 -21.66 3.09 5.52
C THR A 314 -22.38 4.40 5.82
N THR A 315 -21.80 5.21 6.72
CA THR A 315 -22.30 6.56 7.07
C THR A 315 -21.47 7.68 6.45
N ASP A 316 -20.28 7.36 5.91
CA ASP A 316 -19.36 8.31 5.33
C ASP A 316 -19.81 8.74 3.93
N LYS A 317 -19.94 10.04 3.71
CA LYS A 317 -20.46 10.60 2.43
C LYS A 317 -19.44 10.53 1.31
N GLU A 318 -18.17 10.76 1.61
CA GLU A 318 -17.10 10.72 0.61
C GLU A 318 -16.87 9.29 0.15
N ASN A 319 -16.80 8.34 1.08
CA ASN A 319 -16.72 6.92 0.76
C ASN A 319 -17.93 6.45 -0.06
N LYS A 320 -19.15 6.91 0.26
CA LYS A 320 -20.36 6.62 -0.56
C LYS A 320 -20.18 7.10 -1.99
N LYS A 321 -19.69 8.32 -2.15
CA LYS A 321 -19.47 8.93 -3.46
C LYS A 321 -18.40 8.15 -4.23
N GLU A 322 -17.24 7.92 -3.63
CA GLU A 322 -16.12 7.19 -4.25
C GLU A 322 -16.53 5.79 -4.73
N ILE A 323 -17.12 4.98 -3.85
CA ILE A 323 -17.54 3.62 -4.20
C ILE A 323 -18.63 3.62 -5.27
N THR A 324 -19.55 4.59 -5.24
CA THR A 324 -20.57 4.74 -6.29
C THR A 324 -19.93 5.11 -7.63
N GLU A 325 -18.95 5.98 -7.65
CA GLU A 325 -18.20 6.36 -8.87
C GLU A 325 -17.45 5.13 -9.45
N ILE A 326 -16.80 4.34 -8.59
CA ILE A 326 -16.12 3.10 -9.00
C ILE A 326 -17.15 2.09 -9.56
N TYR A 327 -18.26 1.88 -8.86
CA TYR A 327 -19.33 1.02 -9.33
C TYR A 327 -19.81 1.44 -10.73
N ASN A 328 -20.08 2.73 -10.93
CA ASN A 328 -20.51 3.26 -12.23
C ASN A 328 -19.44 3.08 -13.31
N SER A 329 -18.17 3.30 -12.97
CA SER A 329 -17.06 3.10 -13.90
C SER A 329 -16.91 1.62 -14.30
N VAL A 330 -17.03 0.69 -13.35
CA VAL A 330 -17.08 -0.75 -13.63
C VAL A 330 -18.25 -1.08 -14.55
N GLN A 331 -19.44 -0.47 -14.32
CA GLN A 331 -20.62 -0.65 -15.17
C GLN A 331 -20.36 -0.21 -16.62
N ASN A 332 -19.62 0.88 -16.83
CA ASN A 332 -19.28 1.38 -18.17
C ASN A 332 -18.36 0.43 -18.93
N LEU A 333 -17.61 -0.43 -18.22
CA LEU A 333 -16.68 -1.40 -18.82
C LEU A 333 -17.32 -2.78 -19.09
N LYS A 334 -18.65 -2.88 -19.13
CA LYS A 334 -19.38 -4.10 -19.50
C LYS A 334 -19.02 -4.59 -20.89
N VAL A 335 -19.07 -5.91 -21.04
CA VAL A 335 -19.08 -6.57 -22.35
C VAL A 335 -20.16 -5.94 -23.23
N GLY A 336 -19.79 -5.59 -24.46
CA GLY A 336 -20.65 -4.97 -25.44
C GLY A 336 -20.69 -3.44 -25.40
N ASN A 337 -20.23 -2.78 -24.32
CA ASN A 337 -20.08 -1.33 -24.30
C ASN A 337 -18.84 -0.90 -25.08
N ARG A 338 -18.79 0.39 -25.44
CA ARG A 338 -17.55 1.06 -25.90
C ARG A 338 -16.80 1.65 -24.71
N LEU A 339 -15.49 1.74 -24.84
CA LEU A 339 -14.67 2.39 -23.81
C LEU A 339 -15.09 3.87 -23.64
N PRO A 340 -15.17 4.35 -22.39
CA PRO A 340 -15.25 5.78 -22.12
C PRO A 340 -14.13 6.54 -22.83
N LYS A 341 -14.47 7.70 -23.41
CA LYS A 341 -13.49 8.51 -24.13
C LYS A 341 -12.50 9.12 -23.15
N ILE A 342 -11.22 8.90 -23.41
CA ILE A 342 -10.10 9.55 -22.72
C ILE A 342 -9.14 10.12 -23.74
N GLU A 343 -8.34 11.09 -23.32
CA GLU A 343 -7.31 11.69 -24.15
C GLU A 343 -6.04 10.84 -24.15
N LEU A 344 -5.67 10.33 -25.32
CA LEU A 344 -4.43 9.61 -25.55
C LEU A 344 -3.63 10.34 -26.63
N VAL A 345 -2.31 10.18 -26.60
CA VAL A 345 -1.42 10.67 -27.68
C VAL A 345 -0.55 9.53 -28.19
N ASP A 346 -0.19 9.62 -29.47
CA ASP A 346 0.79 8.73 -30.09
C ASP A 346 2.23 9.21 -29.84
N THR A 347 3.20 8.47 -30.34
CA THR A 347 4.63 8.80 -30.18
C THR A 347 5.06 10.11 -30.83
N ALA A 348 4.23 10.71 -31.71
CA ALA A 348 4.39 12.03 -32.28
C ALA A 348 3.57 13.12 -31.55
N TYR A 349 3.00 12.81 -30.37
CA TYR A 349 2.11 13.67 -29.58
C TYR A 349 0.80 14.07 -30.29
N LYS A 350 0.39 13.29 -31.28
CA LYS A 350 -0.88 13.53 -31.95
C LYS A 350 -2.02 12.94 -31.11
N PRO A 351 -3.01 13.77 -30.71
CA PRO A 351 -4.17 13.29 -29.96
C PRO A 351 -4.98 12.26 -30.76
N LEU A 352 -5.47 11.25 -30.10
CA LEU A 352 -6.33 10.23 -30.67
C LEU A 352 -7.39 9.71 -29.68
N ASP A 353 -8.49 9.21 -30.23
CA ASP A 353 -9.51 8.47 -29.50
C ASP A 353 -9.34 6.98 -29.85
N ILE A 354 -9.15 6.14 -28.85
CA ILE A 354 -8.96 4.70 -29.02
C ILE A 354 -10.10 4.06 -29.84
N ASN A 355 -11.34 4.51 -29.63
CA ASN A 355 -12.51 3.98 -30.33
C ASN A 355 -12.48 4.23 -31.85
N THR A 356 -11.66 5.16 -32.33
CA THR A 356 -11.56 5.50 -33.77
C THR A 356 -10.53 4.67 -34.50
N ILE A 357 -9.58 4.07 -33.78
CA ILE A 357 -8.45 3.36 -34.40
C ILE A 357 -8.61 1.84 -34.41
N ILE A 358 -9.56 1.29 -33.65
CA ILE A 358 -9.83 -0.16 -33.59
C ILE A 358 -10.37 -0.63 -34.95
N LYS A 359 -9.63 -1.57 -35.57
CA LYS A 359 -10.01 -2.20 -36.86
C LYS A 359 -9.96 -3.73 -36.80
N LYS A 360 -9.39 -4.28 -35.73
CA LYS A 360 -9.24 -5.71 -35.44
C LYS A 360 -9.59 -5.96 -33.99
N PRO A 361 -9.81 -7.20 -33.56
CA PRO A 361 -9.84 -7.52 -32.15
C PRO A 361 -8.56 -7.01 -31.50
N THR A 362 -8.67 -6.27 -30.41
CA THR A 362 -7.55 -5.51 -29.83
C THR A 362 -7.37 -5.80 -28.36
N VAL A 363 -6.11 -5.99 -27.94
CA VAL A 363 -5.70 -6.08 -26.55
C VAL A 363 -5.02 -4.79 -26.14
N LEU A 364 -5.60 -4.06 -25.21
CA LEU A 364 -5.00 -2.89 -24.58
C LEU A 364 -4.30 -3.33 -23.31
N PHE A 365 -3.03 -3.05 -23.15
CA PHE A 365 -2.26 -3.31 -21.94
C PHE A 365 -1.55 -2.06 -21.45
N PHE A 366 -1.31 -2.01 -20.12
CA PHE A 366 -0.86 -0.79 -19.47
C PHE A 366 0.54 -0.98 -18.92
N TRP A 367 1.32 0.11 -18.90
CA TRP A 367 2.66 0.11 -18.34
C TRP A 367 3.09 1.49 -17.86
N THR A 368 4.11 1.53 -16.99
CA THR A 368 4.77 2.74 -16.51
C THR A 368 6.25 2.49 -16.37
N SER A 369 7.08 3.51 -16.57
CA SER A 369 8.53 3.43 -16.37
C SER A 369 8.90 3.18 -14.90
N HIS A 370 8.02 3.54 -13.95
CA HIS A 370 8.19 3.28 -12.52
C HIS A 370 8.14 1.79 -12.16
N ALA A 371 7.55 0.94 -13.03
CA ALA A 371 7.51 -0.51 -12.88
C ALA A 371 8.27 -1.21 -14.02
N GLU A 372 9.58 -0.98 -14.11
CA GLU A 372 10.44 -1.41 -15.23
C GLU A 372 10.37 -2.91 -15.48
N SER A 373 10.39 -3.74 -14.46
CA SER A 373 10.29 -5.20 -14.59
C SER A 373 8.98 -5.62 -15.23
N HIS A 374 7.86 -4.99 -14.85
CA HIS A 374 6.55 -5.23 -15.44
C HIS A 374 6.52 -4.73 -16.90
N PHE A 375 7.04 -3.55 -17.18
CA PHE A 375 7.13 -3.00 -18.53
C PHE A 375 7.83 -3.98 -19.47
N VAL A 376 9.02 -4.46 -19.11
CA VAL A 376 9.77 -5.40 -19.93
C VAL A 376 9.05 -6.74 -20.07
N ALA A 377 8.50 -7.28 -18.98
CA ALA A 377 7.79 -8.57 -19.00
C ALA A 377 6.53 -8.52 -19.87
N SER A 378 5.71 -7.45 -19.74
CA SER A 378 4.47 -7.31 -20.52
C SER A 378 4.73 -7.18 -22.01
N HIS A 379 5.72 -6.38 -22.42
CA HIS A 379 6.06 -6.23 -23.83
C HIS A 379 6.64 -7.52 -24.43
N ARG A 380 7.48 -8.24 -23.71
CA ARG A 380 7.97 -9.57 -24.16
C ARG A 380 6.82 -10.56 -24.34
N LYS A 381 5.93 -10.63 -23.34
CA LYS A 381 4.75 -11.50 -23.42
C LYS A 381 3.87 -11.13 -24.61
N VAL A 382 3.64 -9.84 -24.85
CA VAL A 382 2.86 -9.36 -26.02
C VAL A 382 3.56 -9.70 -27.34
N THR A 383 4.87 -9.58 -27.46
CA THR A 383 5.61 -9.97 -28.66
C THR A 383 5.41 -11.47 -28.99
N GLU A 384 5.40 -12.34 -27.97
CA GLU A 384 5.10 -13.76 -28.15
C GLU A 384 3.64 -13.97 -28.60
N LEU A 385 2.69 -13.24 -27.99
CA LEU A 385 1.28 -13.32 -28.32
C LEU A 385 0.96 -12.81 -29.74
N GLN A 386 1.62 -11.75 -30.21
CA GLN A 386 1.48 -11.25 -31.58
C GLN A 386 1.84 -12.31 -32.63
N SER A 387 2.85 -13.10 -32.35
CA SER A 387 3.25 -14.19 -33.26
C SER A 387 2.25 -15.33 -33.25
N LYS A 388 1.59 -15.57 -32.12
CA LYS A 388 0.65 -16.69 -31.93
C LYS A 388 -0.79 -16.34 -32.35
N TYR A 389 -1.17 -15.06 -32.20
CA TYR A 389 -2.51 -14.53 -32.49
C TYR A 389 -2.41 -13.31 -33.41
N PRO A 390 -2.00 -13.50 -34.70
CA PRO A 390 -1.77 -12.39 -35.65
C PRO A 390 -3.06 -11.63 -36.03
N GLU A 391 -4.22 -12.22 -35.79
CA GLU A 391 -5.52 -11.59 -35.97
C GLU A 391 -5.80 -10.48 -34.94
N TYR A 392 -5.14 -10.50 -33.77
CA TYR A 392 -5.26 -9.47 -32.76
C TYR A 392 -4.26 -8.31 -32.97
N GLU A 393 -4.70 -7.10 -32.68
CA GLU A 393 -3.83 -5.95 -32.49
C GLU A 393 -3.52 -5.80 -30.99
N PHE A 394 -2.26 -5.51 -30.65
CA PHE A 394 -1.83 -5.25 -29.28
C PHE A 394 -1.35 -3.82 -29.19
N ILE A 395 -1.96 -3.02 -28.29
CA ILE A 395 -1.66 -1.61 -28.10
C ILE A 395 -1.21 -1.40 -26.66
N ALA A 396 -0.01 -0.86 -26.50
CA ALA A 396 0.54 -0.47 -25.21
C ALA A 396 0.06 0.94 -24.84
N ILE A 397 -0.35 1.13 -23.62
CA ILE A 397 -0.74 2.44 -23.09
C ILE A 397 0.11 2.75 -21.87
N ASN A 398 0.99 3.72 -22.05
CA ASN A 398 1.78 4.24 -20.94
C ASN A 398 0.87 5.09 -20.03
N VAL A 399 0.99 4.86 -18.72
CA VAL A 399 0.22 5.55 -17.69
C VAL A 399 1.13 6.01 -16.56
N ASN A 400 0.79 7.14 -15.91
CA ASN A 400 1.50 7.66 -14.74
C ASN A 400 2.98 8.01 -14.97
N ASP A 401 3.37 8.34 -16.20
CA ASP A 401 4.69 8.86 -16.54
C ASP A 401 4.56 10.30 -17.09
N ASN A 402 5.61 11.10 -16.91
CA ASN A 402 5.77 12.30 -17.72
C ASN A 402 6.34 11.98 -19.10
N ASP A 403 6.22 12.90 -20.03
CA ASP A 403 6.67 12.75 -21.41
C ASP A 403 8.14 12.31 -21.54
N THR A 404 9.01 12.84 -20.67
CA THR A 404 10.45 12.53 -20.69
C THR A 404 10.71 11.08 -20.28
N ASN A 405 10.09 10.63 -19.20
CA ASN A 405 10.24 9.26 -18.70
C ASN A 405 9.67 8.24 -19.69
N TRP A 406 8.48 8.52 -20.24
CA TRP A 406 7.89 7.71 -21.30
C TRP A 406 8.82 7.54 -22.50
N LYS A 407 9.30 8.66 -23.08
CA LYS A 407 10.18 8.64 -24.25
C LYS A 407 11.52 7.97 -23.98
N ASN A 408 12.09 8.17 -22.80
CA ASN A 408 13.34 7.52 -22.41
C ASN A 408 13.19 6.00 -22.30
N ALA A 409 12.07 5.53 -21.71
CA ALA A 409 11.77 4.11 -21.61
C ALA A 409 11.62 3.47 -23.01
N LEU A 410 10.89 4.10 -23.93
CA LEU A 410 10.75 3.60 -25.31
C LEU A 410 12.09 3.51 -26.04
N LYS A 411 12.98 4.51 -25.88
CA LYS A 411 14.33 4.48 -26.49
C LYS A 411 15.21 3.38 -25.91
N LYS A 412 15.09 3.13 -24.59
CA LYS A 412 15.92 2.15 -23.88
C LYS A 412 15.62 0.71 -24.31
N TYR A 413 14.37 0.37 -24.57
CA TYR A 413 13.93 -1.02 -24.73
C TYR A 413 13.50 -1.42 -26.14
N ASN A 414 13.24 -0.48 -27.03
CA ASN A 414 12.95 -0.67 -28.46
C ASN A 414 11.98 -1.83 -28.80
N PHE A 415 10.70 -1.67 -28.46
CA PHE A 415 9.63 -2.60 -28.83
C PHE A 415 8.86 -2.12 -30.07
N GLU A 416 9.57 -1.89 -31.22
CA GLU A 416 9.02 -1.25 -32.44
C GLU A 416 7.79 -1.94 -33.04
N SER A 417 7.60 -3.23 -32.79
CA SER A 417 6.43 -3.97 -33.30
C SER A 417 5.12 -3.67 -32.59
N ILE A 418 5.18 -2.97 -31.44
CA ILE A 418 4.02 -2.68 -30.58
C ILE A 418 3.66 -1.20 -30.74
N LYS A 419 2.38 -0.94 -30.99
CA LYS A 419 1.85 0.41 -31.03
C LYS A 419 1.81 1.01 -29.65
N GLU A 420 2.50 2.13 -29.45
CA GLU A 420 2.64 2.83 -28.19
C GLU A 420 1.77 4.07 -28.13
N LEU A 421 1.00 4.19 -27.07
CA LEU A 421 0.20 5.36 -26.73
C LEU A 421 0.56 5.84 -25.31
N HIS A 422 0.23 7.09 -25.03
CA HIS A 422 0.43 7.67 -23.70
C HIS A 422 -0.87 8.36 -23.25
N SER A 423 -1.22 8.16 -21.97
CA SER A 423 -2.32 8.87 -21.33
C SER A 423 -1.81 10.17 -20.72
N VAL A 424 -2.31 11.31 -21.20
CA VAL A 424 -1.93 12.63 -20.70
C VAL A 424 -2.51 12.95 -19.33
N ASP A 425 -3.56 12.22 -18.92
CA ASP A 425 -4.21 12.36 -17.62
C ASP A 425 -4.41 10.98 -16.96
N PHE A 426 -3.48 10.67 -16.04
CA PHE A 426 -3.50 9.41 -15.31
C PHE A 426 -4.73 9.26 -14.42
N GLU A 427 -5.17 10.32 -13.76
CA GLU A 427 -6.32 10.24 -12.87
C GLU A 427 -7.62 9.94 -13.64
N THR A 428 -7.80 10.54 -14.80
CA THR A 428 -8.96 10.29 -15.65
C THR A 428 -8.97 8.85 -16.16
N ILE A 429 -7.86 8.33 -16.71
CA ILE A 429 -7.82 6.94 -17.20
C ILE A 429 -7.96 5.95 -16.04
N ARG A 430 -7.30 6.22 -14.91
CA ARG A 430 -7.39 5.38 -13.71
C ARG A 430 -8.84 5.23 -13.22
N LYS A 431 -9.59 6.33 -13.18
CA LYS A 431 -11.00 6.34 -12.74
C LYS A 431 -11.95 5.77 -13.78
N GLN A 432 -11.89 6.23 -15.03
CA GLN A 432 -12.87 5.86 -16.05
C GLN A 432 -12.68 4.45 -16.61
N TRP A 433 -11.41 4.01 -16.74
CA TRP A 433 -11.10 2.65 -17.19
C TRP A 433 -10.75 1.73 -16.03
N VAL A 434 -10.87 2.22 -14.80
CA VAL A 434 -10.63 1.48 -13.55
C VAL A 434 -9.26 0.81 -13.54
N ILE A 435 -8.20 1.53 -13.93
CA ILE A 435 -6.83 0.99 -13.94
C ILE A 435 -6.24 1.06 -12.55
N THR A 436 -6.50 0.04 -11.75
CA THR A 436 -6.06 -0.09 -10.35
C THR A 436 -4.86 -1.01 -10.19
N LYS A 437 -4.64 -1.89 -11.18
CA LYS A 437 -3.52 -2.83 -11.25
C LYS A 437 -2.88 -2.73 -12.62
N ILE A 438 -1.57 -2.55 -12.69
CA ILE A 438 -0.84 -2.32 -13.96
C ILE A 438 -0.88 -3.53 -14.90
N HIS A 439 -1.03 -4.75 -14.37
CA HIS A 439 -1.10 -5.98 -15.17
C HIS A 439 -2.49 -6.28 -15.75
N ARG A 440 -3.48 -5.43 -15.41
CA ARG A 440 -4.81 -5.51 -16.00
C ARG A 440 -4.76 -5.13 -17.47
N ILE A 441 -5.64 -5.74 -18.26
CA ILE A 441 -5.80 -5.45 -19.68
C ILE A 441 -7.27 -5.35 -20.07
N ILE A 442 -7.54 -4.73 -21.21
CA ILE A 442 -8.87 -4.64 -21.81
C ILE A 442 -8.82 -5.30 -23.19
N ILE A 443 -9.76 -6.16 -23.48
CA ILE A 443 -9.90 -6.84 -24.78
C ILE A 443 -11.14 -6.28 -25.48
N LEU A 444 -10.94 -5.82 -26.70
CA LEU A 444 -11.98 -5.24 -27.55
C LEU A 444 -12.27 -6.14 -28.76
N ASN A 445 -13.53 -6.18 -29.18
CA ASN A 445 -13.98 -6.75 -30.42
C ASN A 445 -13.56 -5.88 -31.62
N THR A 446 -13.71 -6.40 -32.84
CA THR A 446 -13.42 -5.69 -34.09
C THR A 446 -14.22 -4.40 -34.27
N ASP A 447 -15.42 -4.33 -33.73
CA ASP A 447 -16.27 -3.15 -33.75
C ASP A 447 -15.96 -2.10 -32.67
N GLY A 448 -14.93 -2.38 -31.84
CA GLY A 448 -14.50 -1.53 -30.72
C GLY A 448 -15.31 -1.70 -29.43
N THR A 449 -16.24 -2.66 -29.40
CA THR A 449 -16.95 -2.99 -28.16
C THR A 449 -16.07 -3.84 -27.23
N ILE A 450 -16.30 -3.76 -25.93
CA ILE A 450 -15.54 -4.50 -24.92
C ILE A 450 -15.91 -5.99 -24.99
N LYS A 451 -14.92 -6.87 -25.20
CA LYS A 451 -15.01 -8.33 -25.07
C LYS A 451 -14.74 -8.76 -23.62
N ASN A 452 -13.70 -8.18 -22.99
CA ASN A 452 -13.37 -8.38 -21.58
C ASN A 452 -12.66 -7.11 -21.06
N GLY A 453 -13.29 -6.43 -20.09
CA GLY A 453 -12.74 -5.19 -19.51
C GLY A 453 -11.76 -5.42 -18.36
N PHE A 454 -11.58 -6.68 -17.89
CA PHE A 454 -10.90 -6.97 -16.62
C PHE A 454 -9.98 -8.21 -16.69
N ALA A 455 -9.44 -8.53 -17.86
CA ALA A 455 -8.49 -9.62 -18.01
C ALA A 455 -7.12 -9.28 -17.37
N ASN A 456 -6.33 -10.32 -17.11
CA ASN A 456 -4.96 -10.19 -16.60
C ASN A 456 -3.99 -10.82 -17.60
N LEU A 457 -3.00 -10.07 -18.06
CA LEU A 457 -2.02 -10.51 -19.06
C LEU A 457 -1.20 -11.72 -18.60
N PHE A 458 -0.96 -11.84 -17.30
CA PHE A 458 -0.14 -12.89 -16.70
C PHE A 458 -0.94 -14.05 -16.11
N ASP A 459 -2.28 -14.07 -16.32
CA ASP A 459 -3.09 -15.22 -15.96
C ASP A 459 -2.66 -16.45 -16.79
N VAL A 460 -2.58 -17.61 -16.15
CA VAL A 460 -2.21 -18.87 -16.81
C VAL A 460 -3.22 -19.27 -17.90
N ASN A 461 -4.47 -18.83 -17.76
CA ASN A 461 -5.56 -19.08 -18.70
C ASN A 461 -5.81 -17.89 -19.65
N PHE A 462 -4.95 -16.86 -19.65
CA PHE A 462 -5.16 -15.66 -20.44
C PHE A 462 -5.51 -15.93 -21.90
N GLU A 463 -4.83 -16.87 -22.54
CA GLU A 463 -5.03 -17.21 -23.95
C GLU A 463 -6.42 -17.74 -24.28
N GLN A 464 -7.20 -18.18 -23.28
CA GLN A 464 -8.61 -18.55 -23.50
C GLN A 464 -9.47 -17.34 -23.86
N ASN A 465 -9.09 -16.14 -23.43
CA ASN A 465 -9.77 -14.89 -23.79
C ASN A 465 -9.53 -14.49 -25.27
N LEU A 466 -8.50 -15.04 -25.92
CA LEU A 466 -8.16 -14.73 -27.30
C LEU A 466 -8.78 -15.74 -28.29
N LYS A 467 -9.26 -16.85 -27.81
CA LYS A 467 -10.03 -17.84 -28.59
C LYS A 467 -11.50 -17.44 -28.62
#